data_ad8280c51117ddeb50311b6619e01ccf
#
_entry.id   ad8280c51117ddeb50311b6619e01ccf
#
_cell.length_a   1.000
_cell.length_b   1.000
_cell.length_c   1.000
_cell.angle_alpha   90.00
_cell.angle_beta   90.00
_cell.angle_gamma   90.00
#
_symmetry.space_group_name_H-M   'P 1'
#
loop_
_entity.id
_entity.type
_entity.pdbx_description
1 polymer ?
#
loop_
_entity_poly.entity_id
_entity_poly.type
_entity_poly.pdbx_seq_one_letter_code
_entity_poly.pdbx_strand_id
1 'polypeptide(L)'
;MSNTAILIPEIEIYETLTNILEFVKKDYESKPDKKKTFLYHVFGKRPDGRDLKLGTMNLYDQAVDIIINGGKEKKRQVEVTVGYNLSRMALPTFHIVMPSESPKNAGIGDNRGYTEPILDVTNSVKFDTVTQDSSVVYTIIITSDNVNECLILYNFLKAAFLGFKLQLELSGFQNVRSGGTDLNISEDLIPVHIYHRSFNLSFDYDYTTVDMFGEGYIKTMSFDIKPVEKTD
;
A
#
# COMPACT_ATOMS: atom_id res chain seq x y z
N MET A 1 7.90 3.75 25.32
CA MET A 1 6.66 2.96 25.32
C MET A 1 6.62 2.28 23.96
N SER A 2 6.92 0.99 23.88
CA SER A 2 6.73 0.25 22.63
C SER A 2 5.22 -0.02 22.52
N ASN A 3 4.54 0.72 21.68
CA ASN A 3 3.19 0.36 21.30
C ASN A 3 3.28 -0.95 20.50
N THR A 4 2.76 -2.01 21.06
CA THR A 4 2.48 -3.26 20.32
C THR A 4 1.26 -3.06 19.43
N ALA A 5 1.29 -2.02 18.60
CA ALA A 5 0.28 -1.85 17.58
C ALA A 5 0.58 -2.86 16.47
N ILE A 6 -0.39 -3.71 16.17
CA ILE A 6 -0.30 -4.60 15.01
C ILE A 6 -0.22 -3.71 13.77
N LEU A 7 0.86 -3.87 12.99
CA LEU A 7 1.00 -3.21 11.70
C LEU A 7 0.09 -3.93 10.70
N ILE A 8 -0.89 -3.21 10.15
CA ILE A 8 -1.77 -3.70 9.09
C ILE A 8 -1.37 -2.97 7.80
N PRO A 9 -0.62 -3.63 6.89
CA PRO A 9 -0.04 -2.95 5.74
C PRO A 9 -1.07 -2.26 4.82
N GLU A 10 -2.26 -2.83 4.67
CA GLU A 10 -3.34 -2.24 3.87
C GLU A 10 -3.75 -0.85 4.38
N ILE A 11 -3.83 -0.70 5.70
CA ILE A 11 -4.22 0.56 6.34
C ILE A 11 -3.11 1.59 6.12
N GLU A 12 -1.86 1.22 6.35
CA GLU A 12 -0.71 2.11 6.15
C GLU A 12 -0.58 2.57 4.69
N ILE A 13 -0.78 1.66 3.73
CA ILE A 13 -0.75 2.02 2.31
C ILE A 13 -1.93 2.93 1.96
N TYR A 14 -3.13 2.64 2.48
CA TYR A 14 -4.32 3.47 2.27
C TYR A 14 -4.11 4.89 2.81
N GLU A 15 -3.64 5.01 4.05
CA GLU A 15 -3.35 6.29 4.69
C GLU A 15 -2.24 7.05 3.95
N THR A 16 -1.18 6.34 3.56
CA THR A 16 -0.09 6.94 2.77
C THR A 16 -0.59 7.51 1.46
N LEU A 17 -1.41 6.77 0.71
CA LEU A 17 -1.99 7.25 -0.55
C LEU A 17 -2.91 8.46 -0.34
N THR A 18 -3.74 8.41 0.69
CA THR A 18 -4.64 9.51 1.04
C THR A 18 -3.85 10.76 1.42
N ASN A 19 -2.82 10.60 2.26
CA ASN A 19 -1.93 11.70 2.67
C ASN A 19 -1.15 12.29 1.48
N ILE A 20 -0.70 11.45 0.54
CA ILE A 20 -0.04 11.91 -0.70
C ILE A 20 -1.00 12.78 -1.52
N LEU A 21 -2.24 12.34 -1.73
CA LEU A 21 -3.22 13.11 -2.49
C LEU A 21 -3.54 14.45 -1.82
N GLU A 22 -3.71 14.46 -0.50
CA GLU A 22 -3.92 15.68 0.28
C GLU A 22 -2.70 16.61 0.25
N PHE A 23 -1.49 16.06 0.41
CA PHE A 23 -0.25 16.82 0.33
C PHE A 23 -0.14 17.54 -1.02
N VAL A 24 -0.39 16.83 -2.11
CA VAL A 24 -0.27 17.40 -3.46
C VAL A 24 -1.30 18.51 -3.70
N LYS A 25 -2.52 18.35 -3.18
CA LYS A 25 -3.55 19.42 -3.23
C LYS A 25 -3.09 20.66 -2.44
N LYS A 26 -2.66 20.48 -1.19
CA LYS A 26 -2.15 21.56 -0.34
C LYS A 26 -0.90 22.22 -0.94
N ASP A 27 0.02 21.43 -1.49
CA ASP A 27 1.23 21.94 -2.17
C ASP A 27 0.87 22.81 -3.37
N TYR A 28 -0.12 22.39 -4.16
CA TYR A 28 -0.60 23.15 -5.30
C TYR A 28 -1.30 24.45 -4.89
N GLU A 29 -2.16 24.42 -3.88
CA GLU A 29 -2.91 25.58 -3.40
C GLU A 29 -2.02 26.62 -2.74
N SER A 30 -1.06 26.18 -1.91
CA SER A 30 -0.21 27.06 -1.11
C SER A 30 0.83 27.80 -1.92
N LYS A 31 1.25 27.30 -3.09
CA LYS A 31 2.31 27.90 -3.90
C LYS A 31 1.75 28.82 -4.98
N PRO A 32 2.07 30.14 -4.95
CA PRO A 32 1.65 31.06 -6.02
C PRO A 32 2.34 30.74 -7.35
N ASP A 33 3.63 30.37 -7.30
CA ASP A 33 4.38 29.89 -8.48
C ASP A 33 4.16 28.40 -8.68
N LYS A 34 3.27 28.05 -9.61
CA LYS A 34 2.91 26.66 -9.93
C LYS A 34 4.07 25.83 -10.46
N LYS A 35 5.16 26.46 -10.93
CA LYS A 35 6.38 25.76 -11.36
C LYS A 35 7.18 25.16 -10.20
N LYS A 36 6.87 25.53 -8.97
CA LYS A 36 7.48 24.98 -7.75
C LYS A 36 6.65 23.88 -7.09
N THR A 37 5.54 23.48 -7.71
CA THR A 37 4.66 22.42 -7.18
C THR A 37 5.19 21.04 -7.49
N PHE A 38 4.82 20.06 -6.67
CA PHE A 38 5.15 18.65 -6.90
C PHE A 38 4.71 18.18 -8.29
N LEU A 39 3.49 18.51 -8.70
CA LEU A 39 2.97 18.12 -10.01
C LEU A 39 3.81 18.70 -11.16
N TYR A 40 4.30 19.91 -11.03
CA TYR A 40 5.15 20.50 -12.05
C TYR A 40 6.52 19.82 -12.13
N HIS A 41 7.11 19.42 -11.00
CA HIS A 41 8.36 18.67 -11.00
C HIS A 41 8.19 17.28 -11.67
N VAL A 42 7.04 16.66 -11.54
CA VAL A 42 6.77 15.35 -12.16
C VAL A 42 6.39 15.47 -13.63
N PHE A 43 5.53 16.42 -14.00
CA PHE A 43 4.88 16.49 -15.31
C PHE A 43 5.19 17.75 -16.13
N GLY A 44 5.91 18.72 -15.57
CA GLY A 44 6.08 20.01 -16.22
C GLY A 44 7.09 20.00 -17.35
N LYS A 45 8.26 19.39 -17.14
CA LYS A 45 9.38 19.48 -18.07
C LYS A 45 10.07 18.14 -18.29
N ARG A 46 10.62 17.97 -19.51
CA ARG A 46 11.60 16.93 -19.82
C ARG A 46 12.99 17.33 -19.33
N PRO A 47 13.93 16.37 -19.23
CA PRO A 47 15.34 16.69 -18.92
C PRO A 47 15.99 17.69 -19.90
N ASP A 48 15.50 17.76 -21.13
CA ASP A 48 15.96 18.70 -22.16
C ASP A 48 15.31 20.10 -22.06
N GLY A 49 14.49 20.34 -21.02
CA GLY A 49 13.82 21.61 -20.75
C GLY A 49 12.52 21.86 -21.53
N ARG A 50 12.14 20.99 -22.48
CA ARG A 50 10.88 21.10 -23.21
C ARG A 50 9.70 20.67 -22.34
N ASP A 51 8.50 21.13 -22.66
CA ASP A 51 7.28 20.69 -21.99
C ASP A 51 7.04 19.18 -22.20
N LEU A 52 6.60 18.51 -21.14
CA LEU A 52 6.25 17.11 -21.20
C LEU A 52 4.88 16.94 -21.85
N LYS A 53 4.87 16.46 -23.09
CA LYS A 53 3.65 16.32 -23.90
C LYS A 53 3.49 14.91 -24.43
N LEU A 54 2.24 14.46 -24.56
CA LEU A 54 1.85 13.26 -25.28
C LEU A 54 1.01 13.73 -26.51
N GLY A 55 1.63 13.75 -27.68
CA GLY A 55 1.06 14.42 -28.86
C GLY A 55 0.89 15.92 -28.61
N THR A 56 -0.35 16.41 -28.73
CA THR A 56 -0.72 17.81 -28.46
C THR A 56 -1.05 18.07 -26.97
N MET A 57 -1.24 17.01 -26.18
CA MET A 57 -1.68 17.08 -24.80
C MET A 57 -0.51 17.43 -23.86
N ASN A 58 -0.66 18.46 -23.03
CA ASN A 58 0.28 18.80 -21.97
C ASN A 58 -0.03 17.94 -20.75
N LEU A 59 0.96 17.14 -20.29
CA LEU A 59 0.74 16.20 -19.18
C LEU A 59 0.59 16.91 -17.85
N TYR A 60 1.23 18.06 -17.65
CA TYR A 60 1.05 18.85 -16.44
C TYR A 60 -0.38 19.37 -16.31
N ASP A 61 -0.93 19.97 -17.37
CA ASP A 61 -2.29 20.52 -17.35
C ASP A 61 -3.32 19.41 -17.10
N GLN A 62 -3.11 18.23 -17.68
CA GLN A 62 -3.96 17.07 -17.44
C GLN A 62 -3.81 16.52 -16.00
N ALA A 63 -2.61 16.47 -15.47
CA ALA A 63 -2.38 16.02 -14.09
C ALA A 63 -3.07 16.97 -13.08
N VAL A 64 -3.00 18.28 -13.31
CA VAL A 64 -3.72 19.27 -12.51
C VAL A 64 -5.24 19.08 -12.64
N ASP A 65 -5.74 18.86 -13.84
CA ASP A 65 -7.18 18.65 -14.05
C ASP A 65 -7.68 17.41 -13.29
N ILE A 66 -6.96 16.29 -13.39
CA ILE A 66 -7.35 15.02 -12.75
C ILE A 66 -7.22 15.07 -11.22
N ILE A 67 -6.06 15.50 -10.71
CA ILE A 67 -5.70 15.35 -9.30
C ILE A 67 -6.22 16.50 -8.46
N ILE A 68 -6.18 17.73 -8.98
CA ILE A 68 -6.56 18.94 -8.25
C ILE A 68 -8.01 19.29 -8.48
N ASN A 69 -8.43 19.36 -9.76
CA ASN A 69 -9.75 19.86 -10.13
C ASN A 69 -10.84 18.79 -10.11
N GLY A 70 -10.48 17.50 -10.01
CA GLY A 70 -11.43 16.40 -10.09
C GLY A 70 -12.04 16.22 -11.47
N GLY A 71 -11.27 16.52 -12.52
CA GLY A 71 -11.69 16.47 -13.91
C GLY A 71 -12.59 17.66 -14.34
N LYS A 72 -12.91 17.74 -15.63
CA LYS A 72 -13.67 18.86 -16.23
C LYS A 72 -15.03 19.12 -15.57
N GLU A 73 -15.62 18.11 -14.97
CA GLU A 73 -16.94 18.21 -14.33
C GLU A 73 -16.88 18.43 -12.80
N LYS A 74 -15.68 18.57 -12.21
CA LYS A 74 -15.45 18.72 -10.74
C LYS A 74 -16.09 17.62 -9.87
N LYS A 75 -16.43 16.48 -10.45
CA LYS A 75 -17.14 15.38 -9.77
C LYS A 75 -16.30 14.11 -9.62
N ARG A 76 -15.15 14.05 -10.28
CA ARG A 76 -14.31 12.84 -10.35
C ARG A 76 -13.06 13.06 -9.51
N GLN A 77 -13.15 12.79 -8.22
CA GLN A 77 -11.96 12.73 -7.37
C GLN A 77 -11.33 11.34 -7.47
N VAL A 78 -10.00 11.29 -7.45
CA VAL A 78 -9.28 10.02 -7.33
C VAL A 78 -9.67 9.38 -6.00
N GLU A 79 -10.28 8.20 -6.08
CA GLU A 79 -10.69 7.42 -4.91
C GLU A 79 -9.61 6.39 -4.55
N VAL A 80 -9.48 6.06 -3.28
CA VAL A 80 -8.60 4.98 -2.80
C VAL A 80 -9.48 3.95 -2.10
N THR A 81 -9.34 2.68 -2.48
CA THR A 81 -10.11 1.59 -1.89
C THR A 81 -9.21 0.42 -1.53
N VAL A 82 -9.55 -0.29 -0.46
CA VAL A 82 -8.93 -1.57 -0.12
C VAL A 82 -9.78 -2.68 -0.75
N GLY A 83 -9.10 -3.56 -1.49
CA GLY A 83 -9.76 -4.59 -2.28
C GLY A 83 -10.31 -4.08 -3.61
N TYR A 84 -10.75 -5.01 -4.44
CA TYR A 84 -11.29 -4.73 -5.78
C TYR A 84 -12.81 -4.90 -5.75
N ASN A 85 -13.54 -3.80 -5.85
CA ASN A 85 -15.01 -3.81 -5.84
C ASN A 85 -15.57 -3.47 -7.22
N LEU A 86 -16.10 -4.47 -7.93
CA LEU A 86 -16.69 -4.31 -9.25
C LEU A 86 -18.06 -3.63 -9.25
N SER A 87 -18.76 -3.62 -8.11
CA SER A 87 -20.18 -3.21 -8.07
C SER A 87 -20.40 -1.70 -7.95
N ARG A 88 -19.38 -0.94 -7.53
CA ARG A 88 -19.43 0.54 -7.37
C ARG A 88 -18.06 1.13 -7.63
N MET A 89 -17.70 1.29 -8.91
CA MET A 89 -16.49 2.00 -9.27
C MET A 89 -16.78 3.49 -9.46
N ALA A 90 -16.31 4.30 -8.52
CA ALA A 90 -15.99 5.67 -8.86
C ALA A 90 -14.71 5.65 -9.72
N LEU A 91 -14.64 6.42 -10.77
CA LEU A 91 -13.48 6.53 -11.65
C LEU A 91 -12.95 7.96 -11.60
N PRO A 92 -11.64 8.15 -11.50
CA PRO A 92 -10.57 7.15 -11.38
C PRO A 92 -10.37 6.63 -9.95
N THR A 93 -9.91 5.38 -9.80
CA THR A 93 -9.74 4.73 -8.49
C THR A 93 -8.39 4.02 -8.37
N PHE A 94 -7.81 4.03 -7.18
CA PHE A 94 -6.70 3.19 -6.75
C PHE A 94 -7.22 2.06 -5.88
N HIS A 95 -7.10 0.82 -6.36
CA HIS A 95 -7.47 -0.38 -5.59
C HIS A 95 -6.22 -1.01 -4.99
N ILE A 96 -6.17 -1.13 -3.69
CA ILE A 96 -5.07 -1.79 -2.97
C ILE A 96 -5.42 -3.27 -2.86
N VAL A 97 -4.62 -4.12 -3.49
CA VAL A 97 -4.82 -5.59 -3.51
C VAL A 97 -3.53 -6.27 -3.08
N MET A 98 -3.65 -7.29 -2.24
CA MET A 98 -2.53 -8.12 -1.81
C MET A 98 -2.54 -9.44 -2.58
N PRO A 99 -1.75 -9.58 -3.66
CA PRO A 99 -1.70 -10.82 -4.42
C PRO A 99 -0.92 -11.93 -3.71
N SER A 100 0.06 -11.60 -2.88
CA SER A 100 0.86 -12.60 -2.17
C SER A 100 1.53 -12.05 -0.92
N GLU A 101 1.59 -12.89 0.08
CA GLU A 101 2.40 -12.75 1.28
C GLU A 101 3.13 -14.07 1.53
N SER A 102 4.37 -14.00 1.96
CA SER A 102 5.15 -15.18 2.36
C SER A 102 5.98 -14.87 3.60
N PRO A 103 6.08 -15.84 4.53
CA PRO A 103 7.03 -15.71 5.61
C PRO A 103 8.43 -15.61 5.02
N LYS A 104 9.24 -14.70 5.53
CA LYS A 104 10.65 -14.62 5.20
C LYS A 104 11.33 -15.86 5.79
N ASN A 105 12.09 -16.59 4.99
CA ASN A 105 12.78 -17.78 5.45
C ASN A 105 13.65 -17.46 6.67
N ALA A 106 13.17 -17.86 7.85
CA ALA A 106 13.99 -17.87 9.03
C ALA A 106 15.08 -18.93 8.84
N GLY A 107 16.34 -18.56 8.87
CA GLY A 107 17.45 -19.50 8.91
C GLY A 107 17.32 -20.38 10.16
N ILE A 108 17.85 -21.61 10.12
CA ILE A 108 17.89 -22.48 11.30
C ILE A 108 18.63 -21.73 12.41
N GLY A 109 17.94 -21.40 13.51
CA GLY A 109 18.46 -20.64 14.65
C GLY A 109 17.99 -19.18 14.72
N ASP A 110 17.22 -18.69 13.76
CA ASP A 110 16.64 -17.36 13.81
C ASP A 110 15.32 -17.39 14.61
N ASN A 111 15.48 -17.63 15.92
CA ASN A 111 14.37 -17.63 16.87
C ASN A 111 14.05 -16.17 17.27
N ARG A 112 13.64 -15.34 16.31
CA ARG A 112 13.06 -14.01 16.62
C ARG A 112 11.67 -14.11 17.26
N GLY A 113 11.24 -15.34 17.61
CA GLY A 113 9.92 -15.63 18.13
C GLY A 113 9.62 -15.07 19.52
N TYR A 114 10.61 -14.65 20.28
CA TYR A 114 10.39 -14.13 21.64
C TYR A 114 11.07 -12.78 21.77
N THR A 115 10.29 -11.73 21.71
CA THR A 115 10.71 -10.41 22.21
C THR A 115 10.52 -10.38 23.73
N GLU A 116 11.30 -9.54 24.41
CA GLU A 116 11.18 -9.38 25.87
C GLU A 116 9.72 -9.10 26.28
N PRO A 117 9.24 -9.70 27.39
CA PRO A 117 7.87 -9.55 27.83
C PRO A 117 7.55 -8.07 28.05
N ILE A 118 6.44 -7.61 27.48
CA ILE A 118 5.96 -6.25 27.70
C ILE A 118 5.36 -6.20 29.11
N LEU A 119 6.02 -5.47 29.98
CA LEU A 119 5.48 -5.15 31.30
C LEU A 119 4.41 -4.07 31.12
N ASP A 120 3.15 -4.40 31.34
CA ASP A 120 2.13 -3.38 31.62
C ASP A 120 2.41 -2.86 33.04
N VAL A 121 2.86 -1.60 33.11
CA VAL A 121 3.25 -0.93 34.36
C VAL A 121 2.10 -0.80 35.34
N THR A 122 0.87 -0.92 34.88
CA THR A 122 -0.34 -0.75 35.68
C THR A 122 -0.86 -2.04 36.30
N ASN A 123 -0.68 -3.22 35.67
CA ASN A 123 -1.34 -4.44 36.11
C ASN A 123 -0.43 -5.66 36.33
N SER A 124 0.89 -5.53 36.19
CA SER A 124 1.84 -6.63 36.37
C SER A 124 1.62 -7.84 35.43
N VAL A 125 0.85 -7.68 34.36
CA VAL A 125 0.60 -8.75 33.39
C VAL A 125 1.72 -8.71 32.37
N LYS A 126 2.50 -9.78 32.31
CA LYS A 126 3.50 -10.00 31.29
C LYS A 126 2.81 -10.67 30.10
N PHE A 127 2.90 -10.06 28.93
CA PHE A 127 2.51 -10.69 27.69
C PHE A 127 3.79 -11.05 26.92
N ASP A 128 3.95 -12.31 26.59
CA ASP A 128 4.95 -12.73 25.62
C ASP A 128 4.43 -12.38 24.22
N THR A 129 5.32 -11.91 23.37
CA THR A 129 4.98 -11.56 21.99
C THR A 129 5.72 -12.48 21.03
N VAL A 130 5.04 -12.85 19.96
CA VAL A 130 5.62 -13.60 18.83
C VAL A 130 5.68 -12.69 17.64
N THR A 131 6.85 -12.61 17.03
CA THR A 131 7.07 -11.80 15.82
C THR A 131 7.41 -12.71 14.64
N GLN A 132 6.77 -12.46 13.51
CA GLN A 132 7.05 -13.13 12.25
C GLN A 132 7.47 -12.08 11.22
N ASP A 133 8.66 -12.27 10.63
CA ASP A 133 9.11 -11.49 9.48
C ASP A 133 8.35 -11.96 8.24
N SER A 134 7.68 -11.07 7.56
CA SER A 134 6.93 -11.35 6.34
C SER A 134 7.45 -10.51 5.18
N SER A 135 7.48 -11.11 4.00
CA SER A 135 7.69 -10.38 2.73
C SER A 135 6.39 -10.37 1.95
N VAL A 136 5.97 -9.20 1.53
CA VAL A 136 4.67 -9.00 0.90
C VAL A 136 4.79 -8.18 -0.37
N VAL A 137 3.90 -8.49 -1.31
CA VAL A 137 3.71 -7.69 -2.52
C VAL A 137 2.29 -7.16 -2.51
N TYR A 138 2.15 -5.85 -2.62
CA TYR A 138 0.88 -5.19 -2.88
C TYR A 138 0.82 -4.70 -4.32
N THR A 139 -0.34 -4.81 -4.91
CA THR A 139 -0.63 -4.24 -6.23
C THR A 139 -1.66 -3.14 -6.08
N ILE A 140 -1.30 -1.92 -6.47
CA ILE A 140 -2.23 -0.81 -6.58
C ILE A 140 -2.73 -0.79 -8.01
N ILE A 141 -3.98 -1.20 -8.21
CA ILE A 141 -4.62 -1.22 -9.51
C ILE A 141 -5.22 0.16 -9.76
N ILE A 142 -4.72 0.83 -10.79
CA ILE A 142 -5.23 2.12 -11.25
C ILE A 142 -6.30 1.85 -12.28
N THR A 143 -7.51 2.30 -12.03
CA THR A 143 -8.66 2.07 -12.89
C THR A 143 -9.26 3.40 -13.36
N SER A 144 -9.46 3.55 -14.66
CA SER A 144 -10.10 4.71 -15.28
C SER A 144 -10.80 4.34 -16.60
N ASP A 145 -11.73 5.16 -17.03
CA ASP A 145 -12.33 5.11 -18.38
C ASP A 145 -11.48 5.81 -19.44
N ASN A 146 -10.30 6.34 -19.06
CA ASN A 146 -9.39 7.05 -19.95
C ASN A 146 -7.94 6.51 -19.81
N VAL A 147 -7.39 6.00 -20.91
CA VAL A 147 -6.03 5.44 -20.95
C VAL A 147 -4.96 6.47 -20.55
N ASN A 148 -5.12 7.73 -20.94
CA ASN A 148 -4.17 8.79 -20.61
C ASN A 148 -4.22 9.14 -19.11
N GLU A 149 -5.40 9.05 -18.51
CA GLU A 149 -5.59 9.23 -17.07
C GLU A 149 -4.87 8.13 -16.30
N CYS A 150 -5.01 6.86 -16.70
CA CYS A 150 -4.24 5.77 -16.13
C CYS A 150 -2.73 5.98 -16.24
N LEU A 151 -2.24 6.48 -17.38
CA LEU A 151 -0.82 6.78 -17.58
C LEU A 151 -0.32 7.87 -16.62
N ILE A 152 -1.07 8.94 -16.47
CA ILE A 152 -0.75 10.06 -15.57
C ILE A 152 -0.75 9.58 -14.12
N LEU A 153 -1.79 8.89 -13.68
CA LEU A 153 -1.93 8.39 -12.33
C LEU A 153 -0.84 7.37 -11.97
N TYR A 154 -0.44 6.51 -12.92
CA TYR A 154 0.68 5.60 -12.73
C TYR A 154 2.00 6.33 -12.49
N ASN A 155 2.34 7.32 -13.33
CA ASN A 155 3.57 8.08 -13.16
C ASN A 155 3.52 8.97 -11.90
N PHE A 156 2.35 9.46 -11.54
CA PHE A 156 2.10 10.14 -10.29
C PHE A 156 2.43 9.24 -9.09
N LEU A 157 1.88 8.04 -9.03
CA LEU A 157 2.16 7.07 -7.96
C LEU A 157 3.64 6.74 -7.88
N LYS A 158 4.28 6.50 -9.02
CA LYS A 158 5.71 6.19 -9.06
C LYS A 158 6.56 7.32 -8.47
N ALA A 159 6.28 8.56 -8.83
CA ALA A 159 6.99 9.72 -8.29
C ALA A 159 6.68 9.94 -6.80
N ALA A 160 5.42 9.77 -6.42
CA ALA A 160 4.96 9.95 -5.05
C ALA A 160 5.60 8.92 -4.11
N PHE A 161 5.55 7.63 -4.44
CA PHE A 161 6.17 6.60 -3.60
C PHE A 161 7.70 6.72 -3.51
N LEU A 162 8.36 7.22 -4.55
CA LEU A 162 9.78 7.56 -4.45
C LEU A 162 10.02 8.70 -3.44
N GLY A 163 9.17 9.73 -3.46
CA GLY A 163 9.27 10.86 -2.54
C GLY A 163 8.89 10.53 -1.09
N PHE A 164 7.94 9.63 -0.91
CA PHE A 164 7.42 9.22 0.40
C PHE A 164 8.02 7.91 0.93
N LYS A 165 9.01 7.36 0.25
CA LYS A 165 9.66 6.10 0.65
C LYS A 165 10.13 6.11 2.11
N LEU A 166 10.76 7.18 2.55
CA LEU A 166 11.24 7.32 3.93
C LEU A 166 10.09 7.27 4.94
N GLN A 167 8.92 7.80 4.61
CA GLN A 167 7.76 7.75 5.50
C GLN A 167 7.28 6.31 5.69
N LEU A 168 7.24 5.51 4.64
CA LEU A 168 6.90 4.08 4.72
C LEU A 168 7.93 3.32 5.57
N GLU A 169 9.22 3.62 5.41
CA GLU A 169 10.28 3.02 6.21
C GLU A 169 10.14 3.40 7.70
N LEU A 170 9.72 4.62 8.00
CA LEU A 170 9.44 5.08 9.38
C LEU A 170 8.18 4.43 9.97
N SER A 171 7.21 4.02 9.14
CA SER A 171 6.03 3.25 9.58
C SER A 171 6.35 1.77 9.87
N GLY A 172 7.57 1.32 9.63
CA GLY A 172 8.01 -0.05 9.94
C GLY A 172 8.18 -0.95 8.71
N PHE A 173 8.00 -0.42 7.50
CA PHE A 173 8.27 -1.18 6.26
C PHE A 173 9.77 -1.18 5.94
N GLN A 174 10.30 -2.34 5.63
CA GLN A 174 11.70 -2.53 5.30
C GLN A 174 11.86 -2.89 3.82
N ASN A 175 13.00 -2.57 3.22
CA ASN A 175 13.32 -2.96 1.85
C ASN A 175 12.27 -2.55 0.80
N VAL A 176 11.61 -1.40 0.97
CA VAL A 176 10.55 -0.91 0.10
C VAL A 176 11.04 -0.78 -1.34
N ARG A 177 10.39 -1.48 -2.26
CA ARG A 177 10.64 -1.46 -3.71
C ARG A 177 9.34 -1.22 -4.44
N SER A 178 9.43 -0.49 -5.55
CA SER A 178 8.28 -0.24 -6.41
C SER A 178 8.56 -0.62 -7.86
N GLY A 179 7.55 -1.11 -8.54
CA GLY A 179 7.57 -1.47 -9.94
C GLY A 179 6.20 -1.29 -10.56
N GLY A 180 6.03 -1.74 -11.80
CA GLY A 180 4.72 -1.73 -12.42
C GLY A 180 4.67 -2.62 -13.63
N THR A 181 3.49 -3.13 -13.92
CA THR A 181 3.20 -3.95 -15.10
C THR A 181 1.88 -3.49 -15.72
N ASP A 182 1.75 -3.63 -17.02
CA ASP A 182 0.45 -3.49 -17.67
C ASP A 182 -0.36 -4.75 -17.35
N LEU A 183 -1.58 -4.57 -16.85
CA LEU A 183 -2.48 -5.69 -16.59
C LEU A 183 -3.08 -6.15 -17.92
N ASN A 184 -2.75 -7.37 -18.29
CA ASN A 184 -3.42 -8.08 -19.38
C ASN A 184 -4.66 -8.75 -18.77
N ILE A 185 -5.76 -8.00 -18.68
CA ILE A 185 -6.99 -8.54 -18.13
C ILE A 185 -7.77 -9.16 -19.28
N SER A 186 -8.25 -10.41 -19.10
CA SER A 186 -9.08 -11.07 -20.11
C SER A 186 -10.35 -10.23 -20.35
N GLU A 187 -10.65 -9.98 -21.61
CA GLU A 187 -11.78 -9.13 -22.07
C GLU A 187 -13.15 -9.60 -21.52
N ASP A 188 -13.24 -10.84 -21.07
CA ASP A 188 -14.48 -11.45 -20.54
C ASP A 188 -14.92 -10.93 -19.17
N LEU A 189 -14.04 -10.27 -18.43
CA LEU A 189 -14.30 -9.84 -17.03
C LEU A 189 -14.48 -8.34 -16.86
N ILE A 190 -14.15 -7.53 -17.86
CA ILE A 190 -14.14 -6.06 -17.72
C ILE A 190 -14.93 -5.42 -18.84
N PRO A 191 -15.76 -4.40 -18.51
CA PRO A 191 -16.43 -3.58 -19.52
C PRO A 191 -15.39 -2.97 -20.49
N VAL A 192 -15.68 -3.02 -21.78
CA VAL A 192 -14.80 -2.63 -22.91
C VAL A 192 -14.23 -1.19 -22.84
N HIS A 193 -14.65 -0.40 -21.86
CA HIS A 193 -14.30 1.02 -21.72
C HIS A 193 -13.51 1.35 -20.45
N ILE A 194 -13.01 0.33 -19.71
CA ILE A 194 -12.25 0.55 -18.48
C ILE A 194 -10.82 0.12 -18.70
N TYR A 195 -9.89 1.03 -18.40
CA TYR A 195 -8.45 0.81 -18.50
C TYR A 195 -7.86 0.55 -17.13
N HIS A 196 -6.92 -0.39 -17.06
CA HIS A 196 -6.24 -0.77 -15.84
C HIS A 196 -4.73 -0.72 -16.03
N ARG A 197 -4.05 -0.25 -15.01
CA ARG A 197 -2.60 -0.31 -14.90
C ARG A 197 -2.22 -0.68 -13.48
N SER A 198 -1.23 -1.53 -13.31
CA SER A 198 -0.78 -1.93 -11.98
C SER A 198 0.51 -1.23 -11.57
N PHE A 199 0.56 -0.83 -10.31
CA PHE A 199 1.75 -0.38 -9.62
C PHE A 199 2.01 -1.34 -8.47
N ASN A 200 3.16 -2.02 -8.49
CA ASN A 200 3.52 -3.02 -7.50
C ASN A 200 4.41 -2.38 -6.44
N LEU A 201 4.09 -2.65 -5.18
CA LEU A 201 4.84 -2.24 -4.01
C LEU A 201 5.23 -3.49 -3.24
N SER A 202 6.52 -3.76 -3.09
CA SER A 202 7.01 -4.88 -2.29
C SER A 202 7.84 -4.38 -1.12
N PHE A 203 7.68 -5.01 0.03
CA PHE A 203 8.41 -4.69 1.24
C PHE A 203 8.41 -5.87 2.20
N ASP A 204 9.30 -5.78 3.18
CA ASP A 204 9.33 -6.67 4.32
C ASP A 204 8.74 -5.93 5.53
N TYR A 205 8.07 -6.64 6.43
CA TYR A 205 7.58 -6.09 7.68
C TYR A 205 7.52 -7.15 8.77
N ASP A 206 7.53 -6.69 10.02
CA ASP A 206 7.43 -7.53 11.19
C ASP A 206 5.97 -7.55 11.68
N TYR A 207 5.35 -8.72 11.61
CA TYR A 207 4.03 -8.94 12.21
C TYR A 207 4.21 -9.45 13.63
N THR A 208 3.84 -8.63 14.61
CA THR A 208 3.95 -8.96 16.03
C THR A 208 2.58 -9.16 16.65
N THR A 209 2.39 -10.30 17.31
CA THR A 209 1.16 -10.61 18.06
C THR A 209 1.49 -11.12 19.45
N VAL A 210 0.47 -11.18 20.30
CA VAL A 210 0.60 -11.73 21.66
C VAL A 210 0.68 -13.26 21.58
N ASP A 211 1.62 -13.87 22.28
CA ASP A 211 1.66 -15.32 22.45
C ASP A 211 0.52 -15.78 23.36
N MET A 212 -0.47 -16.45 22.76
CA MET A 212 -1.60 -16.99 23.50
C MET A 212 -1.27 -18.21 24.34
N PHE A 213 -0.11 -18.82 24.14
CA PHE A 213 0.36 -20.00 24.88
C PHE A 213 1.37 -19.65 25.99
N GLY A 214 1.77 -18.39 26.12
CA GLY A 214 2.61 -17.90 27.20
C GLY A 214 1.93 -18.03 28.56
N GLU A 215 2.71 -17.92 29.65
CA GLU A 215 2.31 -18.21 31.05
C GLU A 215 1.03 -17.51 31.54
N GLY A 216 0.43 -16.61 30.79
CA GLY A 216 -0.76 -15.84 31.17
C GLY A 216 -2.10 -16.38 30.68
N TYR A 217 -2.17 -17.08 29.56
CA TYR A 217 -3.44 -17.40 28.90
C TYR A 217 -3.84 -18.88 28.93
N ILE A 218 -2.91 -19.82 28.81
CA ILE A 218 -3.21 -21.26 28.82
C ILE A 218 -2.24 -21.97 29.76
N LYS A 219 -2.70 -22.22 31.00
CA LYS A 219 -1.88 -22.90 32.03
C LYS A 219 -1.72 -24.40 31.81
N THR A 220 -2.60 -25.04 31.03
CA THR A 220 -2.55 -26.49 30.86
C THR A 220 -3.26 -26.88 29.57
N MET A 221 -2.57 -27.52 28.64
CA MET A 221 -3.14 -28.32 27.56
C MET A 221 -3.06 -29.79 27.95
N SER A 222 -4.19 -30.46 28.17
CA SER A 222 -4.22 -31.92 28.32
C SER A 222 -4.57 -32.56 26.98
N PHE A 223 -3.64 -33.34 26.45
CA PHE A 223 -3.90 -34.14 25.26
C PHE A 223 -4.34 -35.53 25.69
N ASP A 224 -5.57 -35.88 25.42
CA ASP A 224 -6.09 -37.24 25.64
C ASP A 224 -5.70 -38.11 24.43
N ILE A 225 -4.51 -38.70 24.46
CA ILE A 225 -4.06 -39.64 23.44
C ILE A 225 -4.74 -40.97 23.74
N LYS A 226 -5.85 -41.26 23.06
CA LYS A 226 -6.45 -42.62 23.09
C LYS A 226 -5.57 -43.51 22.23
N PRO A 227 -5.04 -44.64 22.74
CA PRO A 227 -4.34 -45.60 21.91
C PRO A 227 -5.34 -46.17 20.89
N VAL A 228 -4.93 -46.19 19.63
CA VAL A 228 -5.70 -46.88 18.58
C VAL A 228 -5.57 -48.34 18.84
N GLU A 229 -6.66 -48.98 19.27
CA GLU A 229 -6.73 -50.44 19.35
C GLU A 229 -6.52 -51.03 17.93
N LYS A 230 -5.44 -51.80 17.80
CA LYS A 230 -5.26 -52.61 16.59
C LYS A 230 -6.35 -53.66 16.58
N THR A 231 -7.30 -53.55 15.68
CA THR A 231 -8.15 -54.63 15.27
C THR A 231 -7.32 -55.59 14.45
N ASP A 232 -7.09 -56.80 15.02
CA ASP A 232 -6.55 -57.97 14.31
C ASP A 232 -7.49 -58.45 13.22
#